data_f358790434b02c9fbd8629af4fa830ff
#
_entry.id   f358790434b02c9fbd8629af4fa830ff
#
_cell.length_a   1.000
_cell.length_b   1.000
_cell.length_c   1.000
_cell.angle_alpha   90.00
_cell.angle_beta   90.00
_cell.angle_gamma   90.00
#
_symmetry.space_group_name_H-M   'P 1'
#
loop_
_entity.id
_entity.type
_entity.pdbx_description
1 polymer ?
#
loop_
_entity_poly.entity_id
_entity_poly.type
_entity_poly.pdbx_seq_one_letter_code
_entity_poly.pdbx_strand_id
1 'polypeptide(L)'
;LSGQVARTEKTRAQVGYNTPNTYAIGYRYAKLGYTTICEAAIPLLTARHTHEEFKEIPILDKMGLSLFGSNWQVMEYIRDKEPEKLAAYVAWGLRASRGYGVKIVNPGGGEAWGWGKNVSGLYDPVPNFDVTPAEILLSLAEANERLQLPHSVHVHCNNLGKPGNYATTIETMKLFEKVKPSRDRQALHVTHVQFNAYAGTSWRDFETGAPMVADYVNGANHLTFDIGQVIFGPAVTMTADGPVEYANARMLHEKWSNQDIELEDASGVVPLFYSPKSFVNAVQWAIGLELALLVKDPWKIMFTTDSPNGGSFVNYPEAFTYLMSAKRREEVISGFSKMALDRMVLPGIDRELDFYELATMTRSAQSKIYSRPEKGNLKAGSDADIAIYDILPGQIDPSTEYAKVKKAFSGTAYTLKDGEIVVKDGEIEATPKGKLYWVNAKVPSTIDSAMQKDIDVKFRKYYTVSKANYMVEDMYLQNPVEIATEGVF
;
A
#
# COMPACT_ATOMS: atom_id res chain seq x y z
N LEU A 1 -0.37 -3.80 11.12
CA LEU A 1 0.89 -4.40 11.59
C LEU A 1 1.69 -3.52 12.55
N SER A 2 1.21 -3.12 13.70
CA SER A 2 1.95 -2.22 14.61
C SER A 2 1.79 -2.56 16.09
N GLY A 3 1.31 -3.74 16.40
CA GLY A 3 1.35 -4.25 17.77
C GLY A 3 2.69 -4.91 18.04
N GLN A 4 3.76 -4.17 18.18
CA GLN A 4 5.08 -4.75 18.36
C GLN A 4 5.29 -5.27 19.76
N VAL A 5 5.83 -6.47 19.86
CA VAL A 5 6.24 -7.08 21.14
C VAL A 5 7.74 -6.91 21.29
N ALA A 6 8.16 -6.38 22.45
CA ALA A 6 9.59 -6.24 22.76
C ALA A 6 10.28 -7.61 22.77
N ARG A 7 11.45 -7.70 22.15
CA ARG A 7 12.30 -8.90 22.19
C ARG A 7 13.22 -8.88 23.40
N THR A 8 13.61 -10.06 23.82
CA THR A 8 14.59 -10.22 24.92
C THR A 8 16.02 -10.01 24.40
N GLU A 9 16.96 -9.75 25.30
CA GLU A 9 18.40 -9.62 25.01
C GLU A 9 19.00 -10.84 24.29
N LYS A 10 18.36 -12.00 24.40
CA LYS A 10 18.81 -13.25 23.79
C LYS A 10 18.30 -13.44 22.35
N THR A 11 17.42 -12.56 21.87
CA THR A 11 16.89 -12.64 20.50
C THR A 11 17.66 -11.71 19.57
N ARG A 12 17.85 -12.12 18.32
CA ARG A 12 18.70 -11.41 17.33
C ARG A 12 18.07 -10.17 16.72
N ALA A 13 16.89 -9.70 17.14
CA ALA A 13 16.34 -8.49 16.58
C ALA A 13 17.09 -7.28 17.10
N GLN A 14 17.82 -6.63 16.24
CA GLN A 14 18.60 -5.44 16.56
C GLN A 14 17.73 -4.26 17.02
N VAL A 15 16.47 -4.22 16.63
CA VAL A 15 15.53 -3.17 17.00
C VAL A 15 14.71 -3.47 18.25
N GLY A 16 14.85 -4.64 18.85
CA GLY A 16 14.17 -5.02 20.09
C GLY A 16 12.66 -5.31 19.95
N TYR A 17 12.11 -5.38 18.73
CA TYR A 17 10.68 -5.58 18.48
C TYR A 17 10.41 -6.81 17.65
N ASN A 18 9.21 -7.36 17.78
CA ASN A 18 8.70 -8.47 17.01
C ASN A 18 7.60 -8.00 16.04
N THR A 19 7.16 -8.90 15.17
CA THR A 19 5.96 -8.70 14.33
C THR A 19 4.75 -8.36 15.17
N PRO A 20 3.85 -7.59 14.61
CA PRO A 20 2.68 -7.06 15.31
C PRO A 20 1.63 -8.10 15.67
N ASN A 21 0.80 -7.71 16.60
CA ASN A 21 -0.37 -8.45 17.05
C ASN A 21 -1.63 -7.87 16.38
N THR A 22 -2.42 -8.71 15.73
CA THR A 22 -3.61 -8.31 14.96
C THR A 22 -4.68 -7.62 15.82
N TYR A 23 -4.92 -8.08 17.04
CA TYR A 23 -5.85 -7.40 17.97
C TYR A 23 -5.46 -5.97 18.26
N ALA A 24 -4.18 -5.73 18.51
CA ALA A 24 -3.68 -4.40 18.83
C ALA A 24 -3.87 -3.40 17.70
N ILE A 25 -3.88 -3.86 16.44
CA ILE A 25 -4.09 -3.03 15.27
C ILE A 25 -5.45 -2.34 15.31
N GLY A 26 -6.53 -3.11 15.53
CA GLY A 26 -7.88 -2.58 15.57
C GLY A 26 -8.04 -1.46 16.61
N TYR A 27 -7.60 -1.72 17.83
CA TYR A 27 -7.67 -0.73 18.90
C TYR A 27 -6.83 0.52 18.63
N ARG A 28 -5.62 0.35 18.12
CA ARG A 28 -4.71 1.48 17.86
C ARG A 28 -5.20 2.35 16.71
N TYR A 29 -5.70 1.77 15.62
CA TYR A 29 -6.30 2.54 14.54
C TYR A 29 -7.56 3.27 15.00
N ALA A 30 -8.44 2.60 15.77
CA ALA A 30 -9.65 3.23 16.30
C ALA A 30 -9.33 4.41 17.23
N LYS A 31 -8.32 4.28 18.12
CA LYS A 31 -7.86 5.38 18.98
C LYS A 31 -7.30 6.56 18.18
N LEU A 32 -6.79 6.35 16.97
CA LEU A 32 -6.34 7.40 16.06
C LEU A 32 -7.46 7.91 15.13
N GLY A 33 -8.69 7.42 15.31
CA GLY A 33 -9.86 7.85 14.52
C GLY A 33 -9.97 7.19 13.14
N TYR A 34 -9.34 6.05 12.91
CA TYR A 34 -9.51 5.24 11.69
C TYR A 34 -10.48 4.10 11.94
N THR A 35 -11.41 3.90 11.00
CA THR A 35 -12.50 2.93 11.09
C THR A 35 -12.49 1.91 9.95
N THR A 36 -11.61 2.09 8.96
CA THR A 36 -11.46 1.20 7.80
C THR A 36 -9.99 1.05 7.46
N ILE A 37 -9.57 -0.18 7.15
CA ILE A 37 -8.21 -0.51 6.71
C ILE A 37 -8.22 -1.31 5.42
N CYS A 38 -7.11 -1.22 4.68
CA CYS A 38 -6.86 -2.03 3.50
C CYS A 38 -5.53 -2.78 3.66
N GLU A 39 -5.56 -4.11 3.50
CA GLU A 39 -4.35 -4.91 3.32
C GLU A 39 -3.93 -4.81 1.85
N ALA A 40 -2.76 -4.26 1.62
CA ALA A 40 -2.34 -3.87 0.28
C ALA A 40 -1.79 -5.03 -0.58
N ALA A 41 -1.64 -6.25 -0.02
CA ALA A 41 -1.10 -7.38 -0.77
C ALA A 41 -1.54 -8.72 -0.15
N ILE A 42 -2.52 -9.37 -0.78
CA ILE A 42 -2.98 -10.70 -0.39
C ILE A 42 -2.54 -11.71 -1.45
N PRO A 43 -1.58 -12.59 -1.16
CA PRO A 43 -1.28 -13.71 -2.03
C PRO A 43 -2.49 -14.64 -2.18
N LEU A 44 -2.78 -15.09 -3.39
CA LEU A 44 -4.00 -15.86 -3.67
C LEU A 44 -4.10 -17.13 -2.83
N LEU A 45 -3.03 -17.91 -2.74
CA LEU A 45 -3.04 -19.17 -1.99
C LEU A 45 -3.13 -18.98 -0.48
N THR A 46 -2.51 -17.92 0.07
CA THR A 46 -2.48 -17.65 1.51
C THR A 46 -3.58 -16.69 1.97
N ALA A 47 -4.51 -16.34 1.09
CA ALA A 47 -5.61 -15.42 1.39
C ALA A 47 -6.46 -15.86 2.60
N ARG A 48 -6.63 -17.16 2.82
CA ARG A 48 -7.29 -17.69 4.00
C ARG A 48 -6.66 -17.18 5.30
N HIS A 49 -5.33 -17.19 5.41
CA HIS A 49 -4.65 -16.70 6.61
C HIS A 49 -4.89 -15.21 6.84
N THR A 50 -4.93 -14.42 5.76
CA THR A 50 -5.29 -13.00 5.86
C THR A 50 -6.70 -12.82 6.42
N HIS A 51 -7.67 -13.62 5.98
CA HIS A 51 -9.04 -13.52 6.48
C HIS A 51 -9.18 -14.03 7.92
N GLU A 52 -8.41 -15.03 8.33
CA GLU A 52 -8.31 -15.45 9.73
C GLU A 52 -7.81 -14.29 10.60
N GLU A 53 -6.77 -13.58 10.17
CA GLU A 53 -6.28 -12.37 10.87
C GLU A 53 -7.30 -11.21 10.83
N PHE A 54 -7.98 -10.99 9.71
CA PHE A 54 -9.04 -9.99 9.61
C PHE A 54 -10.17 -10.23 10.62
N LYS A 55 -10.53 -11.48 10.86
CA LYS A 55 -11.54 -11.84 11.89
C LYS A 55 -11.14 -11.41 13.30
N GLU A 56 -9.85 -11.40 13.57
CA GLU A 56 -9.31 -11.04 14.87
C GLU A 56 -9.20 -9.53 15.07
N ILE A 57 -9.16 -8.74 14.00
CA ILE A 57 -9.08 -7.27 14.10
C ILE A 57 -10.44 -6.71 14.49
N PRO A 58 -10.59 -6.15 15.72
CA PRO A 58 -11.84 -5.58 16.18
C PRO A 58 -12.12 -4.21 15.54
N ILE A 59 -13.38 -3.78 15.60
CA ILE A 59 -13.89 -2.44 15.27
C ILE A 59 -13.87 -2.14 13.76
N LEU A 60 -12.73 -2.31 13.11
CA LEU A 60 -12.46 -1.78 11.77
C LEU A 60 -13.18 -2.56 10.66
N ASP A 61 -13.63 -1.84 9.64
CA ASP A 61 -13.91 -2.43 8.35
C ASP A 61 -12.61 -2.79 7.63
N LYS A 62 -12.66 -3.81 6.80
CA LYS A 62 -11.50 -4.39 6.12
C LYS A 62 -11.75 -4.59 4.64
N MET A 63 -10.70 -4.48 3.86
CA MET A 63 -10.62 -4.93 2.48
C MET A 63 -9.18 -5.37 2.20
N GLY A 64 -8.97 -6.15 1.16
CA GLY A 64 -7.62 -6.57 0.78
C GLY A 64 -7.46 -6.68 -0.72
N LEU A 65 -6.26 -6.41 -1.22
CA LEU A 65 -5.94 -6.40 -2.64
C LEU A 65 -5.19 -7.68 -3.01
N SER A 66 -5.71 -8.44 -3.98
CA SER A 66 -5.15 -9.72 -4.39
C SER A 66 -3.99 -9.56 -5.36
N LEU A 67 -2.92 -10.33 -5.17
CA LEU A 67 -1.70 -10.30 -5.96
C LEU A 67 -1.85 -11.02 -7.30
N PHE A 68 -1.35 -10.36 -8.38
CA PHE A 68 -1.34 -10.92 -9.74
C PHE A 68 -0.06 -10.64 -10.51
N GLY A 69 0.90 -9.89 -9.96
CA GLY A 69 2.02 -9.29 -10.69
C GLY A 69 3.06 -10.26 -11.26
N SER A 70 3.24 -11.43 -10.67
CA SER A 70 4.16 -12.48 -11.13
C SER A 70 3.46 -13.83 -11.35
N ASN A 71 2.12 -13.80 -11.48
CA ASN A 71 1.30 -15.00 -11.62
C ASN A 71 1.51 -15.70 -12.95
N TRP A 72 1.85 -16.98 -12.92
CA TRP A 72 2.13 -17.77 -14.12
C TRP A 72 0.96 -17.79 -15.12
N GLN A 73 -0.26 -17.98 -14.65
CA GLN A 73 -1.43 -18.02 -15.53
C GLN A 73 -1.72 -16.66 -16.16
N VAL A 74 -1.47 -15.58 -15.42
CA VAL A 74 -1.55 -14.21 -15.95
C VAL A 74 -0.56 -14.03 -17.08
N MET A 75 0.72 -14.36 -16.85
CA MET A 75 1.77 -14.20 -17.86
C MET A 75 1.53 -15.09 -19.11
N GLU A 76 1.00 -16.30 -18.92
CA GLU A 76 0.65 -17.15 -20.04
C GLU A 76 -0.49 -16.60 -20.89
N TYR A 77 -1.57 -16.11 -20.29
CA TYR A 77 -2.66 -15.49 -21.04
C TYR A 77 -2.23 -14.20 -21.75
N ILE A 78 -1.28 -13.45 -21.19
CA ILE A 78 -0.68 -12.29 -21.87
C ILE A 78 0.11 -12.74 -23.08
N ARG A 79 1.02 -13.71 -22.94
CA ARG A 79 1.82 -14.29 -24.02
C ARG A 79 0.92 -14.83 -25.16
N ASP A 80 -0.13 -15.55 -24.78
CA ASP A 80 -1.02 -16.23 -25.72
C ASP A 80 -2.11 -15.29 -26.27
N LYS A 81 -2.12 -14.01 -25.85
CA LYS A 81 -3.06 -12.95 -26.27
C LYS A 81 -4.52 -13.31 -26.03
N GLU A 82 -4.81 -13.79 -24.82
CA GLU A 82 -6.14 -14.23 -24.38
C GLU A 82 -6.73 -13.27 -23.30
N PRO A 83 -7.03 -12.00 -23.63
CA PRO A 83 -7.41 -10.98 -22.64
C PRO A 83 -8.73 -11.28 -21.93
N GLU A 84 -9.67 -11.97 -22.57
CA GLU A 84 -10.94 -12.35 -21.96
C GLU A 84 -10.74 -13.44 -20.90
N LYS A 85 -9.88 -14.44 -21.19
CA LYS A 85 -9.54 -15.47 -20.20
C LYS A 85 -8.70 -14.87 -19.06
N LEU A 86 -7.82 -13.91 -19.35
CA LEU A 86 -7.12 -13.17 -18.31
C LEU A 86 -8.08 -12.47 -17.36
N ALA A 87 -9.07 -11.75 -17.90
CA ALA A 87 -10.10 -11.12 -17.07
C ALA A 87 -10.90 -12.14 -16.25
N ALA A 88 -11.26 -13.29 -16.86
CA ALA A 88 -11.94 -14.37 -16.16
C ALA A 88 -11.09 -14.95 -15.03
N TYR A 89 -9.77 -15.08 -15.23
CA TYR A 89 -8.84 -15.55 -14.20
C TYR A 89 -8.71 -14.56 -13.04
N VAL A 90 -8.60 -13.26 -13.35
CA VAL A 90 -8.62 -12.20 -12.32
C VAL A 90 -9.92 -12.25 -11.51
N ALA A 91 -11.06 -12.38 -12.19
CA ALA A 91 -12.36 -12.52 -11.50
C ALA A 91 -12.42 -13.77 -10.62
N TRP A 92 -11.91 -14.90 -11.10
CA TRP A 92 -11.78 -16.13 -10.31
C TRP A 92 -10.90 -15.93 -9.08
N GLY A 93 -9.71 -15.32 -9.27
CA GLY A 93 -8.78 -15.05 -8.19
C GLY A 93 -9.36 -14.15 -7.10
N LEU A 94 -10.08 -13.08 -7.48
CA LEU A 94 -10.80 -12.20 -6.54
C LEU A 94 -11.89 -12.95 -5.77
N ARG A 95 -12.67 -13.80 -6.44
CA ARG A 95 -13.68 -14.64 -5.78
C ARG A 95 -13.04 -15.65 -4.83
N ALA A 96 -11.98 -16.31 -5.27
CA ALA A 96 -11.26 -17.30 -4.48
C ALA A 96 -10.65 -16.69 -3.22
N SER A 97 -9.94 -15.60 -3.36
CA SER A 97 -9.25 -14.90 -2.27
C SER A 97 -10.15 -13.95 -1.46
N ARG A 98 -11.43 -13.77 -1.86
CA ARG A 98 -12.30 -12.72 -1.29
C ARG A 98 -11.65 -11.35 -1.29
N GLY A 99 -10.93 -11.03 -2.38
CA GLY A 99 -10.21 -9.78 -2.58
C GLY A 99 -11.09 -8.63 -3.04
N TYR A 100 -10.64 -7.41 -2.82
CA TYR A 100 -11.33 -6.17 -3.20
C TYR A 100 -10.87 -5.62 -4.55
N GLY A 101 -9.62 -5.83 -4.91
CA GLY A 101 -9.03 -5.28 -6.15
C GLY A 101 -7.71 -5.95 -6.50
N VAL A 102 -7.14 -5.49 -7.60
CA VAL A 102 -5.90 -6.04 -8.19
C VAL A 102 -4.68 -5.34 -7.62
N LYS A 103 -3.78 -6.11 -7.03
CA LYS A 103 -2.44 -5.69 -6.62
C LYS A 103 -1.40 -6.25 -7.58
N ILE A 104 -0.45 -5.40 -7.95
CA ILE A 104 0.71 -5.75 -8.75
C ILE A 104 1.95 -5.38 -7.93
N VAL A 105 2.80 -6.35 -7.63
CA VAL A 105 4.07 -6.13 -6.93
C VAL A 105 5.19 -6.51 -7.87
N ASN A 106 6.12 -5.56 -8.12
CA ASN A 106 7.34 -5.81 -8.89
C ASN A 106 7.07 -6.69 -10.13
N PRO A 107 6.22 -6.21 -11.08
CA PRO A 107 5.66 -7.06 -12.13
C PRO A 107 6.72 -7.88 -12.86
N GLY A 108 6.54 -9.20 -12.88
CA GLY A 108 7.49 -10.17 -13.42
C GLY A 108 8.80 -10.33 -12.64
N GLY A 109 9.08 -9.45 -11.67
CA GLY A 109 10.36 -9.45 -10.95
C GLY A 109 10.51 -10.63 -9.99
N GLY A 110 9.43 -11.04 -9.33
CA GLY A 110 9.43 -12.21 -8.45
C GLY A 110 9.77 -13.48 -9.21
N GLU A 111 9.13 -13.68 -10.37
CA GLU A 111 9.42 -14.83 -11.26
C GLU A 111 10.85 -14.79 -11.78
N ALA A 112 11.31 -13.65 -12.29
CA ALA A 112 12.68 -13.51 -12.78
C ALA A 112 13.73 -13.84 -11.70
N TRP A 113 13.46 -13.42 -10.46
CA TRP A 113 14.35 -13.69 -9.35
C TRP A 113 14.41 -15.17 -8.96
N GLY A 114 13.29 -15.88 -9.05
CA GLY A 114 13.25 -17.34 -8.87
C GLY A 114 14.21 -18.10 -9.80
N TRP A 115 14.50 -17.53 -10.98
CA TRP A 115 15.48 -18.04 -11.93
C TRP A 115 16.88 -17.43 -11.78
N GLY A 116 17.16 -16.73 -10.68
CA GLY A 116 18.43 -16.03 -10.46
C GLY A 116 18.69 -14.86 -11.41
N LYS A 117 17.62 -14.31 -12.00
CA LYS A 117 17.65 -13.16 -12.92
C LYS A 117 16.99 -11.95 -12.28
N ASN A 118 16.95 -10.85 -12.99
CA ASN A 118 16.25 -9.63 -12.56
C ASN A 118 15.55 -8.99 -13.75
N VAL A 119 14.43 -8.35 -13.46
CA VAL A 119 13.76 -7.40 -14.35
C VAL A 119 14.13 -6.00 -13.86
N SER A 120 14.88 -5.25 -14.65
CA SER A 120 15.39 -3.92 -14.29
C SER A 120 14.62 -2.79 -14.96
N GLY A 121 13.96 -3.07 -16.08
CA GLY A 121 13.18 -2.12 -16.87
C GLY A 121 11.82 -2.67 -17.25
N LEU A 122 10.92 -1.77 -17.65
CA LEU A 122 9.54 -2.13 -18.02
C LEU A 122 9.43 -3.02 -19.26
N TYR A 123 10.50 -3.08 -20.06
CA TYR A 123 10.53 -3.81 -21.34
C TYR A 123 11.48 -5.02 -21.32
N ASP A 124 12.02 -5.34 -20.14
CA ASP A 124 12.84 -6.55 -19.98
C ASP A 124 11.93 -7.79 -20.00
N PRO A 125 12.26 -8.83 -20.78
CA PRO A 125 11.44 -10.04 -20.83
C PRO A 125 11.55 -10.84 -19.53
N VAL A 126 10.41 -11.28 -19.00
CA VAL A 126 10.35 -12.22 -17.90
C VAL A 126 10.80 -13.60 -18.39
N PRO A 127 11.76 -14.25 -17.72
CA PRO A 127 12.26 -15.56 -18.16
C PRO A 127 11.14 -16.59 -18.32
N ASN A 128 11.22 -17.37 -19.41
CA ASN A 128 10.30 -18.46 -19.76
C ASN A 128 8.88 -18.07 -20.18
N PHE A 129 8.48 -16.79 -20.04
CA PHE A 129 7.15 -16.32 -20.40
C PHE A 129 7.14 -15.40 -21.63
N ASP A 130 8.27 -14.79 -21.99
CA ASP A 130 8.41 -13.84 -23.10
C ASP A 130 7.41 -12.65 -23.00
N VAL A 131 7.06 -12.25 -21.78
CA VAL A 131 6.25 -11.08 -21.48
C VAL A 131 7.08 -10.06 -20.71
N THR A 132 6.71 -8.79 -20.80
CA THR A 132 7.40 -7.68 -20.14
C THR A 132 6.57 -7.12 -18.97
N PRO A 133 7.20 -6.44 -17.99
CA PRO A 133 6.47 -5.69 -16.96
C PRO A 133 5.42 -4.74 -17.52
N ALA A 134 5.72 -4.05 -18.63
CA ALA A 134 4.77 -3.14 -19.27
C ALA A 134 3.52 -3.89 -19.79
N GLU A 135 3.69 -5.07 -20.40
CA GLU A 135 2.57 -5.89 -20.84
C GLU A 135 1.77 -6.43 -19.66
N ILE A 136 2.41 -6.84 -18.57
CA ILE A 136 1.73 -7.29 -17.34
C ILE A 136 0.87 -6.15 -16.78
N LEU A 137 1.45 -4.96 -16.62
CA LEU A 137 0.76 -3.77 -16.10
C LEU A 137 -0.47 -3.40 -16.94
N LEU A 138 -0.31 -3.29 -18.26
CA LEU A 138 -1.39 -2.88 -19.17
C LEU A 138 -2.46 -3.94 -19.31
N SER A 139 -2.09 -5.22 -19.37
CA SER A 139 -3.07 -6.32 -19.49
C SER A 139 -3.90 -6.48 -18.23
N LEU A 140 -3.29 -6.34 -17.04
CA LEU A 140 -4.03 -6.35 -15.77
C LEU A 140 -4.89 -5.10 -15.63
N ALA A 141 -4.46 -3.94 -16.12
CA ALA A 141 -5.30 -2.75 -16.20
C ALA A 141 -6.50 -2.97 -17.12
N GLU A 142 -6.30 -3.56 -18.30
CA GLU A 142 -7.40 -3.91 -19.21
C GLU A 142 -8.38 -4.89 -18.55
N ALA A 143 -7.90 -5.93 -17.89
CA ALA A 143 -8.74 -6.86 -17.14
C ALA A 143 -9.54 -6.15 -16.03
N ASN A 144 -8.90 -5.25 -15.29
CA ASN A 144 -9.55 -4.43 -14.26
C ASN A 144 -10.71 -3.58 -14.81
N GLU A 145 -10.48 -2.94 -15.97
CA GLU A 145 -11.50 -2.12 -16.63
C GLU A 145 -12.61 -2.97 -17.25
N ARG A 146 -12.29 -4.11 -17.89
CA ARG A 146 -13.29 -5.06 -18.36
C ARG A 146 -14.19 -5.58 -17.27
N LEU A 147 -13.65 -5.87 -16.09
CA LEU A 147 -14.39 -6.35 -14.92
C LEU A 147 -15.11 -5.23 -14.17
N GLN A 148 -14.91 -3.97 -14.56
CA GLN A 148 -15.47 -2.80 -13.89
C GLN A 148 -15.20 -2.78 -12.38
N LEU A 149 -13.96 -3.10 -11.98
CA LEU A 149 -13.60 -3.16 -10.58
C LEU A 149 -13.68 -1.76 -9.92
N PRO A 150 -14.04 -1.68 -8.63
CA PRO A 150 -14.22 -0.40 -7.95
C PRO A 150 -12.89 0.36 -7.77
N HIS A 151 -11.80 -0.35 -7.50
CA HIS A 151 -10.47 0.23 -7.35
C HIS A 151 -9.67 0.08 -8.65
N SER A 152 -8.78 1.05 -8.93
CA SER A 152 -7.80 0.94 -10.01
C SER A 152 -6.77 -0.16 -9.69
N VAL A 153 -5.97 -0.56 -10.67
CA VAL A 153 -4.81 -1.40 -10.36
C VAL A 153 -3.88 -0.68 -9.39
N HIS A 154 -3.42 -1.40 -8.38
CA HIS A 154 -2.60 -0.89 -7.28
C HIS A 154 -1.17 -1.41 -7.42
N VAL A 155 -0.24 -0.53 -7.79
CA VAL A 155 1.08 -0.92 -8.30
C VAL A 155 2.21 -0.57 -7.33
N HIS A 156 2.96 -1.59 -6.94
CA HIS A 156 4.31 -1.49 -6.40
C HIS A 156 5.28 -1.66 -7.58
N CYS A 157 5.94 -0.57 -7.95
CA CYS A 157 6.75 -0.51 -9.16
C CYS A 157 8.02 -1.38 -9.06
N ASN A 158 8.57 -1.77 -10.22
CA ASN A 158 9.89 -2.40 -10.29
C ASN A 158 10.98 -1.49 -9.68
N ASN A 159 12.09 -2.08 -9.28
CA ASN A 159 13.25 -1.38 -8.71
C ASN A 159 12.99 -0.63 -7.39
N LEU A 160 12.00 -1.06 -6.60
CA LEU A 160 11.76 -0.48 -5.27
C LEU A 160 13.07 -0.34 -4.48
N GLY A 161 13.23 0.79 -3.82
CA GLY A 161 14.34 1.04 -2.90
C GLY A 161 15.73 1.12 -3.56
N LYS A 162 15.83 1.24 -4.89
CA LYS A 162 17.11 1.39 -5.59
C LYS A 162 17.34 2.84 -6.01
N PRO A 163 18.54 3.42 -5.80
CA PRO A 163 18.87 4.71 -6.37
C PRO A 163 18.61 4.77 -7.88
N GLY A 164 18.02 5.86 -8.37
CA GLY A 164 17.64 6.06 -9.77
C GLY A 164 16.25 5.53 -10.16
N ASN A 165 15.51 4.90 -9.25
CA ASN A 165 14.22 4.28 -9.56
C ASN A 165 13.09 5.26 -9.87
N TYR A 166 13.21 6.56 -9.54
CA TYR A 166 12.22 7.56 -9.90
C TYR A 166 11.89 7.58 -11.40
N ALA A 167 12.88 7.29 -12.23
CA ALA A 167 12.69 7.24 -13.68
C ALA A 167 11.77 6.08 -14.08
N THR A 168 12.00 4.87 -13.54
CA THR A 168 11.12 3.70 -13.75
C THR A 168 9.71 3.97 -13.23
N THR A 169 9.58 4.68 -12.12
CA THR A 169 8.29 5.06 -11.53
C THR A 169 7.52 5.99 -12.46
N ILE A 170 8.16 7.06 -12.97
CA ILE A 170 7.53 7.97 -13.93
C ILE A 170 7.19 7.23 -15.24
N GLU A 171 8.05 6.35 -15.70
CA GLU A 171 7.81 5.53 -16.89
C GLU A 171 6.61 4.60 -16.69
N THR A 172 6.48 3.96 -15.52
CA THR A 172 5.30 3.20 -15.11
C THR A 172 4.04 4.07 -15.13
N MET A 173 4.07 5.25 -14.56
CA MET A 173 2.94 6.18 -14.56
C MET A 173 2.52 6.56 -15.99
N LYS A 174 3.47 6.81 -16.90
CA LYS A 174 3.21 7.16 -18.29
C LYS A 174 2.51 6.07 -19.09
N LEU A 175 2.74 4.78 -18.78
CA LEU A 175 2.05 3.68 -19.43
C LEU A 175 0.53 3.80 -19.35
N PHE A 176 0.02 4.39 -18.26
CA PHE A 176 -1.42 4.48 -17.99
C PHE A 176 -2.11 5.73 -18.56
N GLU A 177 -1.38 6.64 -19.20
CA GLU A 177 -1.96 7.88 -19.79
C GLU A 177 -3.09 7.61 -20.77
N LYS A 178 -3.06 6.46 -21.46
CA LYS A 178 -4.07 6.07 -22.45
C LYS A 178 -5.13 5.11 -21.92
N VAL A 179 -4.97 4.63 -20.69
CA VAL A 179 -5.96 3.75 -20.05
C VAL A 179 -7.18 4.57 -19.69
N LYS A 180 -8.35 4.16 -20.15
CA LYS A 180 -9.62 4.82 -19.87
C LYS A 180 -10.32 4.08 -18.75
N PRO A 181 -10.49 4.69 -17.57
CA PRO A 181 -11.23 4.07 -16.47
C PRO A 181 -12.68 3.78 -16.86
N SER A 182 -13.17 2.62 -16.49
CA SER A 182 -14.57 2.21 -16.69
C SER A 182 -15.52 2.84 -15.66
N ARG A 183 -14.98 3.48 -14.62
CA ARG A 183 -15.70 4.14 -13.54
C ARG A 183 -15.12 5.53 -13.27
N ASP A 184 -15.84 6.33 -12.48
CA ASP A 184 -15.35 7.66 -12.01
C ASP A 184 -14.22 7.49 -10.98
N ARG A 185 -13.05 7.11 -11.46
CA ARG A 185 -11.79 6.97 -10.70
C ARG A 185 -10.59 7.11 -11.64
N GLN A 186 -9.40 7.17 -11.08
CA GLN A 186 -8.16 7.13 -11.85
C GLN A 186 -7.88 5.72 -12.40
N ALA A 187 -7.02 5.64 -13.43
CA ALA A 187 -6.62 4.38 -14.05
C ALA A 187 -5.58 3.62 -13.22
N LEU A 188 -4.76 4.34 -12.46
CA LEU A 188 -3.61 3.82 -11.72
C LEU A 188 -3.57 4.34 -10.29
N HIS A 189 -3.22 3.47 -9.36
CA HIS A 189 -2.73 3.86 -8.03
C HIS A 189 -1.31 3.32 -7.83
N VAL A 190 -0.35 4.21 -7.54
CA VAL A 190 1.04 3.82 -7.22
C VAL A 190 1.24 3.84 -5.73
N THR A 191 1.65 2.71 -5.15
CA THR A 191 1.80 2.59 -3.70
C THR A 191 3.18 3.05 -3.21
N HIS A 192 3.25 3.52 -1.98
CA HIS A 192 4.47 3.90 -1.22
C HIS A 192 5.56 4.58 -2.07
N VAL A 193 5.16 5.61 -2.82
CA VAL A 193 6.02 6.29 -3.82
C VAL A 193 7.31 6.83 -3.22
N GLN A 194 7.36 7.08 -1.92
CA GLN A 194 8.59 7.45 -1.22
C GLN A 194 9.73 6.47 -1.48
N PHE A 195 9.48 5.16 -1.53
CA PHE A 195 10.50 4.15 -1.85
C PHE A 195 10.81 4.03 -3.35
N ASN A 196 10.04 4.70 -4.18
CA ASN A 196 10.11 4.72 -5.64
C ASN A 196 10.49 6.11 -6.22
N ALA A 197 10.88 7.06 -5.38
CA ALA A 197 11.29 8.40 -5.77
C ALA A 197 12.75 8.68 -5.39
N TYR A 198 13.62 7.71 -5.64
CA TYR A 198 15.06 7.78 -5.37
C TYR A 198 15.80 8.21 -6.63
N ALA A 199 16.65 9.24 -6.51
CA ALA A 199 17.59 9.66 -7.54
C ALA A 199 19.02 9.27 -7.17
N GLY A 200 20.00 9.65 -8.00
CA GLY A 200 21.36 9.15 -7.92
C GLY A 200 21.54 7.84 -8.68
N THR A 201 22.77 7.35 -8.75
CA THR A 201 23.15 6.12 -9.45
C THR A 201 23.56 5.00 -8.49
N SER A 202 23.80 5.35 -7.24
CA SER A 202 24.25 4.45 -6.17
C SER A 202 23.92 5.03 -4.79
N TRP A 203 24.11 4.24 -3.75
CA TRP A 203 23.95 4.74 -2.37
C TRP A 203 24.96 5.83 -1.97
N ARG A 204 26.03 6.06 -2.76
CA ARG A 204 27.02 7.09 -2.49
C ARG A 204 26.58 8.48 -2.97
N ASP A 205 25.83 8.51 -4.06
CA ASP A 205 25.27 9.70 -4.68
C ASP A 205 23.74 9.74 -4.58
N PHE A 206 23.18 8.97 -3.64
CA PHE A 206 21.76 8.91 -3.35
C PHE A 206 21.20 10.30 -3.02
N GLU A 207 20.13 10.66 -3.68
CA GLU A 207 19.43 11.94 -3.51
C GLU A 207 17.93 11.81 -3.78
N THR A 208 17.19 12.87 -3.46
CA THR A 208 15.74 12.91 -3.69
C THR A 208 15.39 12.93 -5.18
N GLY A 209 14.42 12.09 -5.55
CA GLY A 209 13.71 12.13 -6.84
C GLY A 209 12.31 12.73 -6.74
N ALA A 210 11.91 13.16 -5.55
CA ALA A 210 10.56 13.67 -5.29
C ALA A 210 10.16 14.85 -6.19
N PRO A 211 11.02 15.84 -6.49
CA PRO A 211 10.64 16.93 -7.38
C PRO A 211 10.21 16.46 -8.77
N MET A 212 10.94 15.50 -9.37
CA MET A 212 10.63 14.99 -10.70
C MET A 212 9.31 14.20 -10.71
N VAL A 213 9.09 13.37 -9.69
CA VAL A 213 7.84 12.62 -9.53
C VAL A 213 6.66 13.55 -9.28
N ALA A 214 6.81 14.53 -8.38
CA ALA A 214 5.77 15.49 -8.06
C ALA A 214 5.39 16.37 -9.27
N ASP A 215 6.38 16.80 -10.06
CA ASP A 215 6.12 17.56 -11.28
C ASP A 215 5.28 16.77 -12.27
N TYR A 216 5.64 15.50 -12.51
CA TYR A 216 4.82 14.61 -13.35
C TYR A 216 3.40 14.43 -12.80
N VAL A 217 3.25 14.13 -11.51
CA VAL A 217 1.95 13.92 -10.85
C VAL A 217 1.06 15.17 -10.93
N ASN A 218 1.65 16.36 -10.78
CA ASN A 218 0.92 17.62 -10.89
C ASN A 218 0.33 17.84 -12.28
N GLY A 219 1.00 17.35 -13.34
CA GLY A 219 0.50 17.40 -14.71
C GLY A 219 -0.45 16.28 -15.11
N ALA A 220 -0.49 15.18 -14.36
CA ALA A 220 -1.21 13.95 -14.71
C ALA A 220 -2.59 13.89 -14.00
N ASN A 221 -3.64 13.41 -14.70
CA ASN A 221 -4.98 13.25 -14.14
C ASN A 221 -5.44 11.79 -14.03
N HIS A 222 -4.65 10.84 -14.51
CA HIS A 222 -4.99 9.43 -14.61
C HIS A 222 -4.50 8.58 -13.43
N LEU A 223 -3.84 9.19 -12.45
CA LEU A 223 -3.23 8.47 -11.32
C LEU A 223 -3.47 9.11 -9.97
N THR A 224 -3.36 8.28 -8.96
CA THR A 224 -3.23 8.62 -7.54
C THR A 224 -2.06 7.83 -6.94
N PHE A 225 -1.63 8.20 -5.74
CA PHE A 225 -0.58 7.46 -5.05
C PHE A 225 -0.70 7.54 -3.54
N ASP A 226 -0.05 6.62 -2.83
CA ASP A 226 0.21 6.77 -1.41
C ASP A 226 1.71 6.98 -1.13
N ILE A 227 1.98 7.64 0.00
CA ILE A 227 3.31 8.15 0.29
C ILE A 227 4.27 7.05 0.76
N GLY A 228 3.91 6.26 1.79
CA GLY A 228 4.84 5.35 2.44
C GLY A 228 5.87 6.07 3.33
N GLN A 229 5.48 7.14 4.03
CA GLN A 229 6.37 8.03 4.80
C GLN A 229 7.30 7.29 5.75
N VAL A 230 8.59 7.47 5.60
CA VAL A 230 9.60 7.00 6.57
C VAL A 230 9.53 7.81 7.86
N ILE A 231 9.53 7.10 8.98
CA ILE A 231 9.56 7.66 10.33
C ILE A 231 10.84 7.20 11.03
N PHE A 232 11.57 8.11 11.64
CA PHE A 232 12.75 7.73 12.42
C PHE A 232 12.40 6.85 13.61
N GLY A 233 13.15 5.79 13.78
CA GLY A 233 12.93 4.80 14.80
C GLY A 233 12.89 3.37 14.25
N PRO A 234 12.40 2.42 15.06
CA PRO A 234 12.29 1.02 14.64
C PRO A 234 11.20 0.84 13.59
N ALA A 235 11.49 0.03 12.57
CA ALA A 235 10.59 -0.38 11.52
C ALA A 235 10.81 -1.88 11.21
N VAL A 236 9.91 -2.45 10.43
CA VAL A 236 10.03 -3.82 9.96
C VAL A 236 9.65 -3.83 8.49
N THR A 237 10.55 -4.22 7.62
CA THR A 237 10.23 -4.44 6.22
C THR A 237 9.53 -5.79 6.05
N MET A 238 8.36 -5.76 5.44
CA MET A 238 7.53 -6.92 5.12
C MET A 238 6.86 -6.64 3.78
N THR A 239 7.26 -7.32 2.72
CA THR A 239 6.64 -7.13 1.39
C THR A 239 6.64 -8.43 0.61
N ALA A 240 5.75 -8.54 -0.36
CA ALA A 240 5.73 -9.63 -1.35
C ALA A 240 6.80 -9.44 -2.45
N ASP A 241 7.72 -8.48 -2.33
CA ASP A 241 8.87 -8.29 -3.20
C ASP A 241 10.10 -9.06 -2.65
N GLY A 242 10.17 -10.34 -2.96
CA GLY A 242 11.25 -11.22 -2.50
C GLY A 242 12.66 -10.72 -2.81
N PRO A 243 12.96 -10.19 -4.01
CA PRO A 243 14.26 -9.60 -4.32
C PRO A 243 14.66 -8.48 -3.36
N VAL A 244 13.74 -7.59 -3.00
CA VAL A 244 13.97 -6.48 -2.07
C VAL A 244 14.19 -7.00 -0.65
N GLU A 245 13.35 -7.91 -0.18
CA GLU A 245 13.49 -8.51 1.15
C GLU A 245 14.81 -9.27 1.31
N TYR A 246 15.20 -10.06 0.31
CA TYR A 246 16.48 -10.76 0.31
C TYR A 246 17.67 -9.79 0.35
N ALA A 247 17.61 -8.71 -0.45
CA ALA A 247 18.67 -7.70 -0.45
C ALA A 247 18.80 -6.99 0.91
N ASN A 248 17.66 -6.62 1.53
CA ASN A 248 17.62 -6.02 2.85
C ASN A 248 18.16 -6.97 3.94
N ALA A 249 17.73 -8.22 3.94
CA ALA A 249 18.21 -9.23 4.89
C ALA A 249 19.73 -9.42 4.81
N ARG A 250 20.29 -9.45 3.61
CA ARG A 250 21.73 -9.54 3.40
C ARG A 250 22.49 -8.31 3.86
N MET A 251 21.96 -7.12 3.55
CA MET A 251 22.58 -5.85 3.93
C MET A 251 22.62 -5.65 5.45
N LEU A 252 21.56 -6.09 6.13
CA LEU A 252 21.39 -5.95 7.58
C LEU A 252 21.92 -7.17 8.36
N HIS A 253 22.42 -8.18 7.66
CA HIS A 253 22.87 -9.47 8.27
C HIS A 253 21.80 -10.17 9.10
N GLU A 254 20.54 -10.05 8.67
CA GLU A 254 19.39 -10.68 9.30
C GLU A 254 19.03 -12.04 8.70
N LYS A 255 18.26 -12.83 9.43
CA LYS A 255 17.74 -14.09 8.93
C LYS A 255 16.67 -13.84 7.89
N TRP A 256 16.85 -14.43 6.71
CA TRP A 256 15.87 -14.35 5.64
C TRP A 256 14.92 -15.55 5.66
N SER A 257 13.66 -15.31 5.31
CA SER A 257 12.66 -16.35 5.08
C SER A 257 11.96 -16.09 3.74
N ASN A 258 11.55 -17.17 3.08
CA ASN A 258 10.91 -17.15 1.78
C ASN A 258 9.65 -18.00 1.78
N GLN A 259 8.71 -17.67 0.91
CA GLN A 259 7.55 -18.50 0.62
C GLN A 259 7.77 -19.33 -0.64
N ASP A 260 6.82 -20.21 -0.96
CA ASP A 260 6.85 -21.04 -2.14
C ASP A 260 6.73 -20.19 -3.41
N ILE A 261 7.53 -20.51 -4.42
CA ILE A 261 7.56 -19.81 -5.70
C ILE A 261 6.24 -19.91 -6.47
N GLU A 262 5.51 -21.01 -6.35
CA GLU A 262 4.19 -21.19 -6.95
C GLU A 262 3.18 -20.13 -6.47
N LEU A 263 3.42 -19.53 -5.32
CA LEU A 263 2.57 -18.50 -4.72
C LEU A 263 2.85 -17.10 -5.27
N GLU A 264 3.85 -16.96 -6.13
CA GLU A 264 4.21 -15.69 -6.80
C GLU A 264 4.72 -14.60 -5.87
N ASP A 265 4.84 -14.91 -4.61
CA ASP A 265 5.42 -14.02 -3.63
C ASP A 265 6.57 -14.70 -2.90
N ALA A 266 7.63 -13.98 -2.76
CA ALA A 266 8.67 -14.29 -1.81
C ALA A 266 8.64 -13.17 -0.79
N SER A 267 8.41 -13.51 0.47
CA SER A 267 8.33 -12.52 1.53
C SER A 267 9.30 -12.83 2.66
N GLY A 268 9.68 -11.81 3.37
CA GLY A 268 10.52 -11.90 4.55
C GLY A 268 10.07 -10.93 5.62
N VAL A 269 10.66 -11.04 6.80
CA VAL A 269 10.49 -10.09 7.90
C VAL A 269 11.88 -9.61 8.28
N VAL A 270 12.22 -8.38 7.91
CA VAL A 270 13.53 -7.79 8.15
C VAL A 270 13.40 -6.60 9.08
N PRO A 271 13.78 -6.72 10.36
CA PRO A 271 13.84 -5.60 11.29
C PRO A 271 14.87 -4.58 10.84
N LEU A 272 14.53 -3.30 10.92
CA LEU A 272 15.44 -2.20 10.58
C LEU A 272 15.22 -0.99 11.49
N PHE A 273 16.13 -0.03 11.42
CA PHE A 273 16.07 1.19 12.19
C PHE A 273 16.42 2.40 11.33
N TYR A 274 15.46 3.28 11.12
CA TYR A 274 15.71 4.56 10.45
C TYR A 274 16.35 5.56 11.40
N SER A 275 17.61 5.93 11.14
CA SER A 275 18.38 6.83 11.97
C SER A 275 18.51 8.21 11.34
N PRO A 276 18.22 9.31 12.07
CA PRO A 276 18.45 10.66 11.55
C PRO A 276 19.94 10.97 11.35
N LYS A 277 20.84 10.16 11.92
CA LYS A 277 22.30 10.28 11.72
C LYS A 277 22.80 9.66 10.43
N SER A 278 22.00 8.77 9.80
CA SER A 278 22.31 8.21 8.49
C SER A 278 21.87 9.19 7.40
N PHE A 279 22.79 9.60 6.53
CA PHE A 279 22.40 10.50 5.45
C PHE A 279 21.36 9.87 4.53
N VAL A 280 21.44 8.57 4.27
CA VAL A 280 20.45 7.83 3.47
C VAL A 280 19.07 7.91 4.12
N ASN A 281 18.96 7.57 5.42
CA ASN A 281 17.68 7.62 6.10
C ASN A 281 17.12 9.04 6.24
N ALA A 282 17.99 10.06 6.39
CA ALA A 282 17.57 11.45 6.42
C ALA A 282 16.96 11.89 5.07
N VAL A 283 17.58 11.51 3.95
CA VAL A 283 17.04 11.77 2.62
C VAL A 283 15.74 10.96 2.38
N GLN A 284 15.70 9.69 2.78
CA GLN A 284 14.47 8.87 2.72
C GLN A 284 13.31 9.51 3.50
N TRP A 285 13.57 10.02 4.71
CA TRP A 285 12.56 10.73 5.50
C TRP A 285 12.06 11.99 4.78
N ALA A 286 12.96 12.74 4.15
CA ALA A 286 12.63 13.97 3.42
C ALA A 286 11.76 13.68 2.18
N ILE A 287 12.06 12.64 1.41
CA ILE A 287 11.37 12.32 0.15
C ILE A 287 9.85 12.21 0.33
N GLY A 288 9.37 11.54 1.37
CA GLY A 288 7.93 11.41 1.60
C GLY A 288 7.26 12.74 1.91
N LEU A 289 7.91 13.60 2.71
CA LEU A 289 7.43 14.96 3.01
C LEU A 289 7.48 15.85 1.76
N GLU A 290 8.54 15.76 0.98
CA GLU A 290 8.68 16.50 -0.29
C GLU A 290 7.56 16.14 -1.26
N LEU A 291 7.24 14.86 -1.43
CA LEU A 291 6.10 14.41 -2.25
C LEU A 291 4.78 15.02 -1.76
N ALA A 292 4.52 14.93 -0.45
CA ALA A 292 3.30 15.47 0.14
C ALA A 292 3.17 16.99 -0.03
N LEU A 293 4.30 17.71 0.03
CA LEU A 293 4.33 19.18 -0.02
C LEU A 293 4.44 19.73 -1.46
N LEU A 294 5.04 18.99 -2.39
CA LEU A 294 5.22 19.44 -3.78
C LEU A 294 4.01 19.10 -4.68
N VAL A 295 3.28 18.04 -4.37
CA VAL A 295 2.03 17.72 -5.09
C VAL A 295 0.92 18.64 -4.59
N LYS A 296 0.28 19.34 -5.55
CA LYS A 296 -0.65 20.45 -5.26
C LYS A 296 -2.04 19.98 -4.86
N ASP A 297 -2.49 18.88 -5.46
CA ASP A 297 -3.85 18.35 -5.25
C ASP A 297 -3.85 17.25 -4.18
N PRO A 298 -4.35 17.53 -2.95
CA PRO A 298 -4.38 16.55 -1.87
C PRO A 298 -5.28 15.33 -2.15
N TRP A 299 -6.19 15.42 -3.12
CA TRP A 299 -7.04 14.31 -3.54
C TRP A 299 -6.31 13.23 -4.34
N LYS A 300 -5.11 13.53 -4.84
CA LYS A 300 -4.25 12.54 -5.50
C LYS A 300 -3.40 11.71 -4.53
N ILE A 301 -3.37 12.09 -3.27
CA ILE A 301 -2.44 11.56 -2.27
C ILE A 301 -3.19 10.84 -1.16
N MET A 302 -2.75 9.62 -0.82
CA MET A 302 -3.04 9.00 0.46
C MET A 302 -1.81 9.12 1.37
N PHE A 303 -1.99 9.67 2.57
CA PHE A 303 -0.93 9.63 3.57
C PHE A 303 -0.88 8.25 4.20
N THR A 304 0.25 7.57 4.05
CA THR A 304 0.57 6.27 4.64
C THR A 304 2.00 6.25 5.15
N THR A 305 2.35 5.27 5.96
CA THR A 305 3.73 4.91 6.30
C THR A 305 4.11 3.57 5.69
N ASP A 306 3.25 2.99 4.83
CA ASP A 306 3.41 1.61 4.39
C ASP A 306 3.69 0.69 5.59
N SER A 307 2.87 0.86 6.63
CA SER A 307 3.12 0.24 7.95
C SER A 307 3.21 -1.28 7.86
N PRO A 308 4.34 -1.87 8.28
CA PRO A 308 5.40 -1.29 9.10
C PRO A 308 6.69 -0.85 8.37
N ASN A 309 6.73 -0.83 7.04
CA ASN A 309 7.95 -0.67 6.23
C ASN A 309 8.61 0.72 6.41
N GLY A 310 7.86 1.80 6.27
CA GLY A 310 8.34 3.17 6.54
C GLY A 310 8.32 3.54 8.01
N GLY A 311 7.56 2.80 8.78
CA GLY A 311 7.35 3.01 10.21
C GLY A 311 5.93 2.66 10.64
N SER A 312 5.70 2.61 11.94
CA SER A 312 4.40 2.30 12.50
C SER A 312 3.41 3.45 12.28
N PHE A 313 2.17 3.14 11.90
CA PHE A 313 1.08 4.13 11.78
C PHE A 313 0.77 4.87 13.10
N VAL A 314 1.15 4.34 14.24
CA VAL A 314 1.00 5.06 15.53
C VAL A 314 1.80 6.36 15.56
N ASN A 315 2.73 6.55 14.64
CA ASN A 315 3.52 7.75 14.48
C ASN A 315 2.88 8.79 13.52
N TYR A 316 1.68 8.55 12.99
CA TYR A 316 0.98 9.54 12.15
C TYR A 316 0.90 10.93 12.81
N PRO A 317 0.57 11.05 14.13
CA PRO A 317 0.52 12.36 14.77
C PRO A 317 1.85 13.13 14.72
N GLU A 318 2.98 12.45 14.79
CA GLU A 318 4.29 13.07 14.60
C GLU A 318 4.48 13.56 13.17
N ALA A 319 4.16 12.71 12.17
CA ALA A 319 4.28 13.05 10.75
C ALA A 319 3.40 14.25 10.36
N PHE A 320 2.21 14.36 10.94
CA PHE A 320 1.32 15.51 10.72
C PHE A 320 1.97 16.83 11.14
N THR A 321 2.77 16.83 12.18
CA THR A 321 3.51 18.04 12.59
C THR A 321 4.50 18.49 11.53
N TYR A 322 5.14 17.57 10.83
CA TYR A 322 6.07 17.87 9.74
C TYR A 322 5.37 18.45 8.52
N LEU A 323 4.15 17.98 8.23
CA LEU A 323 3.36 18.47 7.10
C LEU A 323 2.78 19.87 7.35
N MET A 324 2.45 20.18 8.61
CA MET A 324 1.76 21.42 9.00
C MET A 324 2.70 22.50 9.57
N SER A 325 4.00 22.23 9.76
CA SER A 325 4.95 23.17 10.36
C SER A 325 6.33 23.11 9.70
N ALA A 326 6.70 24.17 8.98
CA ALA A 326 8.03 24.36 8.46
C ALA A 326 9.05 24.47 9.58
N LYS A 327 8.71 25.20 10.64
CA LYS A 327 9.52 25.30 11.87
C LYS A 327 9.85 23.93 12.46
N ARG A 328 8.86 23.03 12.54
CA ARG A 328 9.08 21.67 13.04
C ARG A 328 10.02 20.87 12.15
N ARG A 329 9.91 21.02 10.81
CA ARG A 329 10.87 20.42 9.88
C ARG A 329 12.29 20.95 10.09
N GLU A 330 12.46 22.26 10.22
CA GLU A 330 13.76 22.90 10.49
C GLU A 330 14.42 22.37 11.76
N GLU A 331 13.66 22.18 12.84
CA GLU A 331 14.19 21.59 14.08
C GLU A 331 14.78 20.20 13.85
N VAL A 332 14.12 19.35 13.07
CA VAL A 332 14.61 18.00 12.75
C VAL A 332 15.82 18.07 11.83
N ILE A 333 15.73 18.87 10.78
CA ILE A 333 16.78 19.06 9.75
C ILE A 333 18.07 19.62 10.34
N SER A 334 17.99 20.48 11.39
CA SER A 334 19.15 21.05 12.05
C SER A 334 20.14 20.02 12.60
N GLY A 335 19.66 18.80 12.85
CA GLY A 335 20.47 17.66 13.29
C GLY A 335 21.09 16.83 12.18
N PHE A 336 20.82 17.15 10.91
CA PHE A 336 21.30 16.37 9.77
C PHE A 336 22.73 16.76 9.34
N SER A 337 23.42 15.80 8.72
CA SER A 337 24.71 16.07 8.11
C SER A 337 24.55 16.97 6.88
N LYS A 338 25.61 17.76 6.57
CA LYS A 338 25.65 18.55 5.34
C LYS A 338 25.40 17.69 4.09
N MET A 339 25.95 16.47 4.05
CA MET A 339 25.72 15.54 2.94
C MET A 339 24.24 15.23 2.74
N ALA A 340 23.45 15.05 3.81
CA ALA A 340 22.01 14.83 3.71
C ALA A 340 21.29 16.08 3.20
N LEU A 341 21.64 17.25 3.73
CA LEU A 341 21.03 18.52 3.33
C LEU A 341 21.27 18.86 1.86
N ASP A 342 22.44 18.57 1.34
CA ASP A 342 22.81 18.80 -0.06
C ASP A 342 22.09 17.84 -1.03
N ARG A 343 21.38 16.81 -0.52
CA ARG A 343 20.71 15.73 -1.27
C ARG A 343 19.19 15.72 -1.16
N MET A 344 18.60 16.74 -0.56
CA MET A 344 17.16 16.91 -0.40
C MET A 344 16.74 18.33 -0.78
N VAL A 345 15.50 18.55 -1.13
CA VAL A 345 14.95 19.89 -1.40
C VAL A 345 14.08 20.41 -0.25
N LEU A 346 13.80 19.59 0.74
CA LEU A 346 12.92 19.90 1.87
C LEU A 346 13.25 21.20 2.59
N PRO A 347 14.56 21.60 2.79
CA PRO A 347 14.91 22.86 3.43
C PRO A 347 14.42 24.11 2.69
N GLY A 348 14.14 24.00 1.39
CA GLY A 348 13.62 25.10 0.56
C GLY A 348 12.11 25.09 0.36
N ILE A 349 11.37 24.22 1.07
CA ILE A 349 9.91 24.12 0.94
C ILE A 349 9.23 24.80 2.12
N ASP A 350 8.71 26.01 1.89
CA ASP A 350 7.98 26.79 2.90
C ASP A 350 6.51 26.35 3.05
N ARG A 351 5.98 25.57 2.09
CA ARG A 351 4.58 25.12 2.13
C ARG A 351 4.29 24.35 3.41
N GLU A 352 3.17 24.67 4.03
CA GLU A 352 2.54 23.95 5.14
C GLU A 352 1.15 23.53 4.72
N LEU A 353 0.72 22.34 5.13
CA LEU A 353 -0.66 21.89 4.90
C LEU A 353 -1.58 22.48 5.95
N ASP A 354 -2.77 22.84 5.55
CA ASP A 354 -3.84 23.19 6.47
C ASP A 354 -4.61 21.94 6.96
N PHE A 355 -5.56 22.11 7.87
CA PHE A 355 -6.38 21.00 8.39
C PHE A 355 -7.27 20.36 7.33
N TYR A 356 -7.70 21.11 6.32
CA TYR A 356 -8.48 20.57 5.21
C TYR A 356 -7.65 19.63 4.33
N GLU A 357 -6.46 20.07 3.94
CA GLU A 357 -5.53 19.26 3.16
C GLU A 357 -5.13 17.99 3.93
N LEU A 358 -4.82 18.13 5.22
CA LEU A 358 -4.50 16.99 6.08
C LEU A 358 -5.67 16.01 6.17
N ALA A 359 -6.89 16.49 6.42
CA ALA A 359 -8.08 15.64 6.48
C ALA A 359 -8.36 14.97 5.14
N THR A 360 -8.13 15.67 4.02
CA THR A 360 -8.28 15.11 2.69
C THR A 360 -7.31 13.95 2.48
N MET A 361 -6.01 14.15 2.69
CA MET A 361 -4.97 13.15 2.48
C MET A 361 -5.06 11.96 3.43
N THR A 362 -5.64 12.14 4.61
CA THR A 362 -5.68 11.10 5.67
C THR A 362 -7.04 10.42 5.81
N ARG A 363 -8.11 10.91 5.15
CA ARG A 363 -9.49 10.42 5.28
C ARG A 363 -10.23 10.35 3.94
N SER A 364 -10.51 11.50 3.34
CA SER A 364 -11.44 11.59 2.20
C SER A 364 -10.86 11.04 0.90
N ALA A 365 -9.57 11.27 0.65
CA ALA A 365 -8.90 10.76 -0.55
C ALA A 365 -8.91 9.23 -0.60
N GLN A 366 -8.68 8.55 0.54
CA GLN A 366 -8.73 7.09 0.61
C GLN A 366 -10.09 6.55 0.16
N SER A 367 -11.18 7.12 0.69
CA SER A 367 -12.52 6.64 0.36
C SER A 367 -12.85 6.83 -1.12
N LYS A 368 -12.43 7.94 -1.72
CA LYS A 368 -12.58 8.21 -3.15
C LYS A 368 -11.73 7.25 -3.98
N ILE A 369 -10.46 7.06 -3.63
CA ILE A 369 -9.51 6.20 -4.35
C ILE A 369 -9.96 4.74 -4.35
N TYR A 370 -10.49 4.25 -3.22
CA TYR A 370 -11.07 2.91 -3.13
C TYR A 370 -12.52 2.82 -3.59
N SER A 371 -13.11 3.91 -4.14
CA SER A 371 -14.52 3.96 -4.58
C SER A 371 -15.50 3.55 -3.48
N ARG A 372 -15.32 4.11 -2.28
CA ARG A 372 -16.19 3.92 -1.11
C ARG A 372 -16.91 5.24 -0.78
N PRO A 373 -17.89 5.67 -1.60
CA PRO A 373 -18.52 6.99 -1.48
C PRO A 373 -19.32 7.19 -0.19
N GLU A 374 -19.67 6.10 0.49
CA GLU A 374 -20.32 6.10 1.81
C GLU A 374 -19.37 6.42 2.95
N LYS A 375 -18.05 6.47 2.71
CA LYS A 375 -17.01 6.73 3.72
C LYS A 375 -16.27 8.04 3.46
N GLY A 376 -15.50 8.49 4.46
CA GLY A 376 -14.59 9.65 4.34
C GLY A 376 -15.31 11.00 4.15
N ASN A 377 -16.59 11.08 4.47
CA ASN A 377 -17.39 12.31 4.41
C ASN A 377 -18.55 12.27 5.42
N LEU A 378 -19.14 13.45 5.67
CA LEU A 378 -20.25 13.64 6.64
C LEU A 378 -21.58 13.94 5.95
N LYS A 379 -21.80 13.48 4.72
CA LYS A 379 -23.06 13.66 4.00
C LYS A 379 -24.17 12.78 4.56
N ALA A 380 -25.40 13.23 4.47
CA ALA A 380 -26.54 12.40 4.79
C ALA A 380 -26.54 11.12 3.93
N GLY A 381 -26.70 9.96 4.57
CA GLY A 381 -26.64 8.64 3.93
C GLY A 381 -25.25 7.99 3.91
N SER A 382 -24.20 8.70 4.36
CA SER A 382 -22.89 8.09 4.58
C SER A 382 -22.87 7.28 5.87
N ASP A 383 -21.91 6.34 5.97
CA ASP A 383 -21.65 5.61 7.20
C ASP A 383 -21.33 6.60 8.33
N ALA A 384 -21.89 6.37 9.52
CA ALA A 384 -21.60 7.20 10.69
C ALA A 384 -20.24 6.79 11.33
N ASP A 385 -19.21 6.80 10.51
CA ASP A 385 -17.81 6.56 10.88
C ASP A 385 -17.14 7.93 11.09
N ILE A 386 -17.07 8.40 12.35
CA ILE A 386 -16.72 9.78 12.68
C ILE A 386 -15.58 9.82 13.69
N ALA A 387 -14.56 10.61 13.42
CA ALA A 387 -13.49 10.92 14.37
C ALA A 387 -13.58 12.37 14.83
N ILE A 388 -13.62 12.60 16.13
CA ILE A 388 -13.64 13.91 16.78
C ILE A 388 -12.34 14.08 17.57
N TYR A 389 -11.59 15.14 17.25
CA TYR A 389 -10.34 15.46 17.92
C TYR A 389 -10.49 16.69 18.79
N ASP A 390 -9.77 16.75 19.90
CA ASP A 390 -9.74 17.90 20.81
C ASP A 390 -8.85 19.02 20.24
N ILE A 391 -9.30 19.59 19.12
CA ILE A 391 -8.63 20.68 18.43
C ILE A 391 -9.64 21.52 17.62
N LEU A 392 -9.52 22.83 17.72
CA LEU A 392 -10.32 23.79 16.94
C LEU A 392 -9.43 24.53 15.94
N PRO A 393 -9.54 24.25 14.63
CA PRO A 393 -8.66 24.82 13.61
C PRO A 393 -8.51 26.34 13.66
N GLY A 394 -9.57 27.06 13.99
CA GLY A 394 -9.53 28.55 14.09
C GLY A 394 -8.93 29.11 15.37
N GLN A 395 -8.49 28.26 16.32
CA GLN A 395 -7.97 28.66 17.62
C GLN A 395 -6.49 28.32 17.83
N ILE A 396 -5.87 27.62 16.88
CA ILE A 396 -4.45 27.28 16.94
C ILE A 396 -3.77 27.61 15.62
N ASP A 397 -2.49 27.96 15.71
CA ASP A 397 -1.59 28.06 14.57
C ASP A 397 -0.73 26.77 14.51
N PRO A 398 -1.02 25.82 13.57
CA PRO A 398 -0.27 24.59 13.46
C PRO A 398 1.22 24.80 13.20
N SER A 399 1.59 25.90 12.52
CA SER A 399 2.98 26.22 12.17
C SER A 399 3.84 26.39 13.42
N THR A 400 3.32 27.03 14.45
CA THR A 400 4.05 27.32 15.69
C THR A 400 3.62 26.44 16.86
N GLU A 401 2.37 25.96 16.89
CA GLU A 401 1.79 25.15 17.97
C GLU A 401 1.72 23.67 17.61
N TYR A 402 2.65 23.16 16.80
CA TYR A 402 2.67 21.77 16.33
C TYR A 402 2.64 20.72 17.44
N ALA A 403 3.09 21.05 18.66
CA ALA A 403 2.96 20.15 19.82
C ALA A 403 1.48 19.91 20.21
N LYS A 404 0.61 20.92 20.06
CA LYS A 404 -0.84 20.76 20.26
C LYS A 404 -1.45 19.90 19.16
N VAL A 405 -1.02 20.07 17.90
CA VAL A 405 -1.42 19.22 16.75
C VAL A 405 -1.08 17.75 17.07
N LYS A 406 0.17 17.47 17.42
CA LYS A 406 0.60 16.12 17.79
C LYS A 406 -0.27 15.53 18.91
N LYS A 407 -0.47 16.30 19.98
CA LYS A 407 -1.28 15.86 21.13
C LYS A 407 -2.72 15.51 20.70
N ALA A 408 -3.36 16.40 19.93
CA ALA A 408 -4.75 16.22 19.52
C ALA A 408 -4.94 14.99 18.63
N PHE A 409 -4.02 14.74 17.69
CA PHE A 409 -4.10 13.57 16.82
C PHE A 409 -3.56 12.27 17.43
N SER A 410 -2.96 12.31 18.61
CA SER A 410 -2.47 11.10 19.33
C SER A 410 -3.59 10.26 19.93
N GLY A 411 -4.81 10.78 19.99
CA GLY A 411 -6.00 10.06 20.39
C GLY A 411 -7.25 10.91 20.14
N THR A 412 -8.35 10.28 19.78
CA THR A 412 -9.61 10.96 19.56
C THR A 412 -10.32 11.27 20.86
N ALA A 413 -11.04 12.40 20.92
CA ALA A 413 -12.06 12.62 21.94
C ALA A 413 -13.19 11.60 21.76
N TYR A 414 -13.61 11.38 20.51
CA TYR A 414 -14.55 10.31 20.14
C TYR A 414 -14.19 9.69 18.80
N THR A 415 -14.31 8.37 18.73
CA THR A 415 -14.43 7.66 17.45
C THR A 415 -15.75 6.92 17.43
N LEU A 416 -16.55 7.16 16.39
CA LEU A 416 -17.77 6.45 16.14
C LEU A 416 -17.58 5.49 14.98
N LYS A 417 -18.11 4.26 15.11
CA LYS A 417 -18.16 3.24 14.07
C LYS A 417 -19.59 2.83 13.82
N ASP A 418 -20.10 3.07 12.62
CA ASP A 418 -21.52 2.86 12.27
C ASP A 418 -22.48 3.53 13.28
N GLY A 419 -22.09 4.68 13.86
CA GLY A 419 -22.86 5.44 14.85
C GLY A 419 -22.67 5.01 16.32
N GLU A 420 -21.98 3.92 16.60
CA GLU A 420 -21.63 3.50 17.95
C GLU A 420 -20.31 4.15 18.41
N ILE A 421 -20.28 4.67 19.64
CA ILE A 421 -19.05 5.21 20.23
C ILE A 421 -18.13 4.03 20.56
N VAL A 422 -17.02 3.91 19.85
CA VAL A 422 -16.03 2.86 20.04
C VAL A 422 -14.79 3.34 20.80
N VAL A 423 -14.52 4.66 20.75
CA VAL A 423 -13.48 5.31 21.54
C VAL A 423 -14.06 6.58 22.16
N LYS A 424 -13.73 6.81 23.42
CA LYS A 424 -14.00 8.04 24.14
C LYS A 424 -12.77 8.43 24.96
N ASP A 425 -12.34 9.69 24.84
CA ASP A 425 -11.17 10.24 25.54
C ASP A 425 -9.91 9.36 25.39
N GLY A 426 -9.71 8.78 24.20
CA GLY A 426 -8.59 7.89 23.91
C GLY A 426 -8.72 6.45 24.46
N GLU A 427 -9.82 6.11 25.16
CA GLU A 427 -10.06 4.77 25.68
C GLU A 427 -11.11 4.01 24.86
N ILE A 428 -10.99 2.67 24.82
CA ILE A 428 -11.93 1.81 24.08
C ILE A 428 -13.20 1.61 24.91
N GLU A 429 -14.34 1.98 24.33
CA GLU A 429 -15.67 1.85 24.96
C GLU A 429 -16.43 0.61 24.43
N ALA A 430 -16.32 0.34 23.13
CA ALA A 430 -16.99 -0.79 22.47
C ALA A 430 -16.13 -1.42 21.40
N THR A 431 -16.38 -2.69 21.10
CA THR A 431 -15.59 -3.47 20.14
C THR A 431 -16.48 -4.20 19.14
N PRO A 432 -17.29 -3.48 18.36
CA PRO A 432 -18.09 -4.12 17.32
C PRO A 432 -17.20 -4.84 16.32
N LYS A 433 -17.80 -5.74 15.56
CA LYS A 433 -17.12 -6.42 14.45
C LYS A 433 -17.37 -5.61 13.17
N GLY A 434 -16.31 -5.10 12.57
CA GLY A 434 -16.39 -4.39 11.30
C GLY A 434 -16.77 -5.30 10.12
N LYS A 435 -17.08 -4.67 8.99
CA LYS A 435 -17.43 -5.30 7.71
C LYS A 435 -16.17 -5.77 6.97
N LEU A 436 -16.31 -6.78 6.12
CA LEU A 436 -15.31 -7.19 5.14
C LEU A 436 -15.85 -6.92 3.74
N TYR A 437 -15.24 -6.00 3.02
CA TYR A 437 -15.62 -5.70 1.63
C TYR A 437 -14.80 -6.56 0.66
N TRP A 438 -15.49 -7.23 -0.25
CA TRP A 438 -14.86 -8.03 -1.30
C TRP A 438 -15.63 -7.91 -2.62
N VAL A 439 -14.98 -8.17 -3.75
CA VAL A 439 -15.57 -8.00 -5.09
C VAL A 439 -15.91 -9.35 -5.72
N ASN A 440 -17.14 -9.46 -6.20
CA ASN A 440 -17.62 -10.55 -7.02
C ASN A 440 -17.84 -10.05 -8.45
N ALA A 441 -16.80 -10.16 -9.28
CA ALA A 441 -16.87 -9.80 -10.67
C ALA A 441 -17.47 -10.93 -11.51
N LYS A 442 -18.54 -10.63 -12.22
CA LYS A 442 -19.23 -11.59 -13.09
C LYS A 442 -18.62 -11.61 -14.48
N VAL A 443 -18.51 -12.82 -15.04
CA VAL A 443 -17.93 -13.13 -16.34
C VAL A 443 -18.87 -14.03 -17.10
N PRO A 444 -18.98 -13.94 -18.44
CA PRO A 444 -19.77 -14.87 -19.24
C PRO A 444 -19.38 -16.32 -18.98
N SER A 445 -20.36 -17.19 -18.78
CA SER A 445 -20.16 -18.59 -18.40
C SER A 445 -19.29 -19.38 -19.40
N THR A 446 -19.35 -19.02 -20.69
CA THR A 446 -18.52 -19.63 -21.75
C THR A 446 -17.05 -19.35 -21.54
N ILE A 447 -16.68 -18.10 -21.20
CA ILE A 447 -15.30 -17.66 -20.96
C ILE A 447 -14.81 -18.25 -19.63
N ASP A 448 -15.63 -18.17 -18.56
CA ASP A 448 -15.30 -18.76 -17.27
C ASP A 448 -15.05 -20.27 -17.40
N SER A 449 -15.90 -21.01 -18.12
CA SER A 449 -15.72 -22.45 -18.33
C SER A 449 -14.47 -22.80 -19.13
N ALA A 450 -14.08 -21.96 -20.11
CA ALA A 450 -12.85 -22.16 -20.87
C ALA A 450 -11.63 -21.92 -19.97
N MET A 451 -11.61 -20.82 -19.22
CA MET A 451 -10.57 -20.52 -18.25
C MET A 451 -10.44 -21.60 -17.17
N GLN A 452 -11.57 -22.09 -16.61
CA GLN A 452 -11.57 -23.16 -15.60
C GLN A 452 -10.89 -24.44 -16.12
N LYS A 453 -11.12 -24.82 -17.38
CA LYS A 453 -10.45 -25.98 -18.00
C LYS A 453 -8.93 -25.80 -18.08
N ASP A 454 -8.48 -24.60 -18.43
CA ASP A 454 -7.06 -24.29 -18.52
C ASP A 454 -6.39 -24.41 -17.14
N ILE A 455 -6.94 -23.78 -16.12
CA ILE A 455 -6.36 -23.85 -14.76
C ILE A 455 -6.47 -25.26 -14.15
N ASP A 456 -7.49 -26.04 -14.44
CA ASP A 456 -7.60 -27.43 -13.97
C ASP A 456 -6.47 -28.32 -14.53
N VAL A 457 -6.06 -28.08 -15.79
CA VAL A 457 -4.90 -28.76 -16.38
C VAL A 457 -3.61 -28.32 -15.69
N LYS A 458 -3.45 -27.03 -15.42
CA LYS A 458 -2.28 -26.46 -14.75
C LYS A 458 -2.09 -27.02 -13.34
N PHE A 459 -3.12 -26.95 -12.52
CA PHE A 459 -3.08 -27.45 -11.15
C PHE A 459 -2.71 -28.92 -11.09
N ARG A 460 -3.24 -29.75 -12.01
CA ARG A 460 -2.90 -31.18 -12.04
C ARG A 460 -1.48 -31.48 -12.50
N LYS A 461 -0.89 -30.63 -13.34
CA LYS A 461 0.39 -30.93 -14.01
C LYS A 461 1.59 -30.24 -13.36
N TYR A 462 1.41 -29.05 -12.83
CA TYR A 462 2.52 -28.18 -12.44
C TYR A 462 2.49 -27.71 -11.00
N TYR A 463 1.29 -27.69 -10.35
CA TYR A 463 1.17 -27.15 -8.99
C TYR A 463 1.23 -28.28 -7.95
N THR A 464 1.87 -28.00 -6.81
CA THR A 464 1.94 -28.93 -5.67
C THR A 464 0.69 -28.86 -4.80
N VAL A 465 -0.13 -27.82 -4.98
CA VAL A 465 -1.39 -27.58 -4.27
C VAL A 465 -2.59 -27.75 -5.20
N SER A 466 -3.76 -28.00 -4.64
CA SER A 466 -4.99 -28.09 -5.43
C SER A 466 -5.65 -26.71 -5.59
N LYS A 467 -6.43 -26.54 -6.65
CA LYS A 467 -7.26 -25.33 -6.86
C LYS A 467 -8.18 -25.04 -5.68
N ALA A 468 -8.66 -26.06 -4.96
CA ALA A 468 -9.50 -25.88 -3.79
C ALA A 468 -8.80 -25.17 -2.63
N ASN A 469 -7.47 -25.25 -2.55
CA ASN A 469 -6.70 -24.55 -1.51
C ASN A 469 -6.70 -23.02 -1.66
N TYR A 470 -7.04 -22.51 -2.84
CA TYR A 470 -7.17 -21.08 -3.09
C TYR A 470 -8.50 -20.49 -2.60
N MET A 471 -9.51 -21.34 -2.36
CA MET A 471 -10.85 -20.88 -2.01
C MET A 471 -10.95 -20.52 -0.53
N VAL A 472 -11.25 -19.26 -0.24
CA VAL A 472 -11.58 -18.80 1.11
C VAL A 472 -13.06 -19.11 1.38
N GLU A 473 -13.32 -20.00 2.32
CA GLU A 473 -14.67 -20.42 2.72
C GLU A 473 -15.36 -19.33 3.57
N ASP A 474 -16.68 -19.28 3.51
CA ASP A 474 -17.48 -18.25 4.20
C ASP A 474 -17.28 -18.25 5.73
N MET A 475 -16.90 -19.38 6.32
CA MET A 475 -16.61 -19.47 7.75
C MET A 475 -15.43 -18.61 8.21
N TYR A 476 -14.53 -18.22 7.29
CA TYR A 476 -13.39 -17.33 7.57
C TYR A 476 -13.74 -15.84 7.43
N LEU A 477 -14.92 -15.52 6.89
CA LEU A 477 -15.35 -14.15 6.64
C LEU A 477 -16.09 -13.57 7.85
N GLN A 478 -15.85 -12.30 8.12
CA GLN A 478 -16.55 -11.55 9.17
C GLN A 478 -17.41 -10.47 8.54
N ASN A 479 -18.73 -10.52 8.75
CA ASN A 479 -19.69 -9.55 8.22
C ASN A 479 -19.40 -9.19 6.74
N PRO A 480 -19.36 -10.18 5.81
CA PRO A 480 -18.97 -9.94 4.44
C PRO A 480 -19.98 -9.07 3.71
N VAL A 481 -19.46 -8.08 3.00
CA VAL A 481 -20.21 -7.20 2.08
C VAL A 481 -19.71 -7.46 0.67
N GLU A 482 -20.53 -8.13 -0.12
CA GLU A 482 -20.23 -8.40 -1.52
C GLU A 482 -20.49 -7.16 -2.38
N ILE A 483 -19.54 -6.83 -3.23
CA ILE A 483 -19.65 -5.80 -4.25
C ILE A 483 -19.68 -6.51 -5.60
N ALA A 484 -20.89 -6.65 -6.14
CA ALA A 484 -21.06 -7.25 -7.47
C ALA A 484 -20.66 -6.26 -8.56
N THR A 485 -19.90 -6.73 -9.55
CA THR A 485 -19.63 -6.00 -10.79
C THR A 485 -20.00 -6.84 -11.99
N GLU A 486 -20.44 -6.18 -13.08
CA GLU A 486 -20.79 -6.83 -14.34
C GLU A 486 -19.67 -6.54 -15.35
N GLY A 487 -18.93 -7.58 -15.72
CA GLY A 487 -17.86 -7.44 -16.73
C GLY A 487 -18.42 -7.12 -18.13
N VAL A 488 -17.63 -6.38 -18.91
CA VAL A 488 -17.89 -6.06 -20.31
C VAL A 488 -16.89 -6.86 -21.16
N PHE A 489 -17.39 -7.78 -22.01
CA PHE A 489 -16.61 -8.74 -22.80
C PHE A 489 -16.90 -8.64 -24.29
#